data_94486cfa83ecb9c2c60b99100a8e0832
#
_entry.id   94486cfa83ecb9c2c60b99100a8e0832
#
_cell.length_a   1.000
_cell.length_b   1.000
_cell.length_c   1.000
_cell.angle_alpha   90.00
_cell.angle_beta   90.00
_cell.angle_gamma   90.00
#
_symmetry.space_group_name_H-M   'P 1'
#
loop_
_entity.id
_entity.type
_entity.pdbx_description
1 polymer ?
#
loop_
_entity_poly.entity_id
_entity_poly.type
_entity_poly.pdbx_seq_one_letter_code
_entity_poly.pdbx_strand_id
1 'polypeptide(L)'
;QYSQSYSKQSDFSDFFSSIFGDPRRAGHGGFSQEGFSHKGFSQDGFANKGQDIETDMPIFLEDTLTNTSKTISYSLPQRHARGGVRNINKTLNVKIPAGVADGERIRLKGQGGQGTGGGPRGDLYLRIRMVPHPLFDVEAHNLIITVPLAPWEAALGTSLEVPTLSGKIKLTIPANSQTGQRLRIKGKGLVRKDGRGDIY
;
A
#
# COMPACT_ATOMS: atom_id res chain seq x y z
N GLN A 1 58.62 -9.66 1.43
CA GLN A 1 58.16 -10.13 0.09
C GLN A 1 56.68 -10.31 0.13
N TYR A 2 55.95 -9.43 -0.38
CA TYR A 2 55.14 -9.28 -1.55
C TYR A 2 54.29 -8.00 -1.42
N SER A 3 54.75 -6.99 -2.11
CA SER A 3 53.96 -5.82 -2.46
C SER A 3 53.01 -6.21 -3.58
N GLN A 4 51.73 -5.94 -3.44
CA GLN A 4 50.85 -5.80 -4.57
C GLN A 4 50.05 -4.49 -4.49
N SER A 5 50.36 -3.71 -5.47
CA SER A 5 50.05 -2.32 -5.74
C SER A 5 48.60 -2.05 -6.02
N TYR A 6 48.17 -0.93 -5.48
CA TYR A 6 46.96 -0.20 -5.84
C TYR A 6 47.03 0.32 -7.28
N SER A 7 46.16 -0.17 -8.15
CA SER A 7 45.94 0.40 -9.49
C SER A 7 44.43 0.49 -9.76
N LYS A 8 43.71 1.32 -9.03
CA LYS A 8 42.32 1.66 -9.29
C LYS A 8 41.98 3.15 -9.11
N GLN A 9 42.99 4.01 -9.13
CA GLN A 9 42.80 5.45 -8.93
C GLN A 9 43.01 6.26 -10.21
N SER A 10 43.46 5.64 -11.31
CA SER A 10 43.67 6.31 -12.59
C SER A 10 42.42 6.39 -13.48
N ASP A 11 41.50 5.44 -13.40
CA ASP A 11 40.35 5.37 -14.30
C ASP A 11 39.26 6.43 -13.97
N PHE A 12 39.18 6.89 -12.74
CA PHE A 12 38.25 7.96 -12.37
C PHE A 12 38.71 9.36 -12.78
N SER A 13 40.02 9.56 -12.82
CA SER A 13 40.63 10.84 -13.24
C SER A 13 40.46 11.08 -14.73
N ASP A 14 40.60 10.05 -15.56
CA ASP A 14 40.51 10.15 -17.01
C ASP A 14 39.07 10.33 -17.50
N PHE A 15 38.11 9.73 -16.80
CA PHE A 15 36.68 9.93 -17.07
C PHE A 15 36.22 11.36 -16.73
N PHE A 16 36.71 11.92 -15.63
CA PHE A 16 36.36 13.28 -15.20
C PHE A 16 36.96 14.35 -16.13
N SER A 17 38.19 14.15 -16.60
CA SER A 17 38.86 15.06 -17.54
C SER A 17 38.24 15.06 -18.94
N SER A 18 37.65 13.92 -19.39
CA SER A 18 36.97 13.82 -20.68
C SER A 18 35.61 14.54 -20.71
N ILE A 19 34.94 14.70 -19.56
CA ILE A 19 33.61 15.33 -19.45
C ILE A 19 33.72 16.81 -19.09
N PHE A 20 34.73 17.20 -18.29
CA PHE A 20 34.84 18.58 -17.77
C PHE A 20 36.00 19.41 -18.38
N GLY A 21 36.78 18.85 -19.32
CA GLY A 21 37.85 19.59 -19.99
C GLY A 21 39.00 19.97 -19.07
N ASP A 22 40.23 19.74 -19.53
CA ASP A 22 41.47 20.00 -18.79
C ASP A 22 41.66 21.54 -18.63
N PRO A 23 41.72 22.09 -17.41
CA PRO A 23 41.87 23.55 -17.19
C PRO A 23 43.27 24.10 -17.48
N ARG A 24 44.18 23.29 -18.02
CA ARG A 24 45.61 23.69 -18.23
C ARG A 24 45.96 24.06 -19.66
N ARG A 25 44.99 24.19 -20.57
CA ARG A 25 45.28 24.65 -21.95
C ARG A 25 44.55 25.93 -22.32
N ALA A 26 44.78 27.00 -21.56
CA ALA A 26 44.46 28.33 -21.95
C ALA A 26 45.71 29.01 -22.55
N GLY A 27 45.83 28.92 -23.86
CA GLY A 27 46.92 29.57 -24.59
C GLY A 27 46.45 29.89 -26.03
N HIS A 28 46.09 31.13 -26.27
CA HIS A 28 46.04 31.87 -27.54
C HIS A 28 45.30 31.24 -28.73
N GLY A 29 44.21 31.88 -29.10
CA GLY A 29 43.54 31.74 -30.40
C GLY A 29 42.21 32.48 -30.39
N GLY A 30 42.21 33.75 -30.83
CA GLY A 30 41.00 34.56 -30.92
C GLY A 30 39.95 33.92 -31.83
N PHE A 31 38.75 33.89 -31.39
CA PHE A 31 37.58 33.72 -32.23
C PHE A 31 36.46 34.63 -31.80
N SER A 32 35.96 35.30 -32.80
CA SER A 32 34.97 36.35 -32.89
C SER A 32 33.75 36.20 -31.98
N GLN A 33 33.40 37.31 -31.40
CA GLN A 33 32.18 37.66 -30.73
C GLN A 33 31.00 37.57 -31.69
N GLU A 34 30.25 36.48 -31.64
CA GLU A 34 28.88 36.45 -32.14
C GLU A 34 28.03 35.64 -31.16
N GLY A 35 27.18 36.35 -30.44
CA GLY A 35 25.84 36.01 -30.11
C GLY A 35 25.55 34.70 -29.32
N PHE A 36 26.18 34.48 -28.16
CA PHE A 36 25.53 33.64 -27.16
C PHE A 36 24.76 34.56 -26.18
N SER A 37 23.52 34.84 -26.58
CA SER A 37 22.52 35.29 -25.63
C SER A 37 22.62 34.44 -24.38
N HIS A 38 22.93 35.10 -23.26
CA HIS A 38 22.67 34.62 -21.93
C HIS A 38 21.16 34.33 -21.83
N LYS A 39 20.75 33.17 -22.34
CA LYS A 39 19.49 32.58 -21.94
C LYS A 39 19.69 32.20 -20.49
N GLY A 40 19.22 33.13 -19.64
CA GLY A 40 19.33 33.03 -18.21
C GLY A 40 19.08 31.62 -17.79
N PHE A 41 20.01 31.04 -17.03
CA PHE A 41 19.70 29.95 -16.13
C PHE A 41 18.65 30.53 -15.17
N SER A 42 17.40 30.46 -15.60
CA SER A 42 16.28 30.57 -14.69
C SER A 42 16.53 29.54 -13.65
N GLN A 43 16.84 29.99 -12.48
CA GLN A 43 16.85 29.21 -11.25
C GLN A 43 15.38 28.85 -10.95
N ASP A 44 14.73 28.18 -11.91
CA ASP A 44 13.52 27.47 -11.69
C ASP A 44 13.92 26.33 -10.78
N GLY A 45 13.77 26.60 -9.50
CA GLY A 45 13.96 25.61 -8.45
C GLY A 45 13.19 24.37 -8.87
N PHE A 46 13.91 23.28 -9.12
CA PHE A 46 13.31 22.02 -9.55
C PHE A 46 12.13 21.69 -8.65
N ALA A 47 10.92 21.87 -9.20
CA ALA A 47 9.68 21.55 -8.53
C ALA A 47 9.62 20.04 -8.32
N ASN A 48 10.04 19.57 -7.16
CA ASN A 48 10.04 18.16 -6.84
C ASN A 48 8.72 17.77 -6.18
N LYS A 49 8.12 16.70 -6.69
CA LYS A 49 6.94 16.08 -6.07
C LYS A 49 7.24 15.70 -4.61
N GLY A 50 6.27 15.89 -3.74
CA GLY A 50 6.35 15.44 -2.35
C GLY A 50 6.40 13.92 -2.24
N GLN A 51 6.91 13.44 -1.14
CA GLN A 51 7.03 12.01 -0.86
C GLN A 51 5.65 11.35 -0.75
N ASP A 52 5.48 10.21 -1.41
CA ASP A 52 4.32 9.35 -1.23
C ASP A 52 4.44 8.64 0.12
N ILE A 53 3.31 8.41 0.78
CA ILE A 53 3.25 7.80 2.11
C ILE A 53 2.38 6.55 2.01
N GLU A 54 2.80 5.51 2.68
CA GLU A 54 2.01 4.28 2.84
C GLU A 54 1.70 4.07 4.31
N THR A 55 0.44 3.74 4.61
CA THR A 55 0.00 3.41 5.97
C THR A 55 -0.99 2.27 5.95
N ASP A 56 -0.96 1.42 6.98
CA ASP A 56 -1.91 0.34 7.12
C ASP A 56 -3.25 0.87 7.67
N MET A 57 -4.33 0.37 7.11
CA MET A 57 -5.69 0.70 7.53
C MET A 57 -6.39 -0.57 8.02
N PRO A 58 -6.53 -0.74 9.35
CA PRO A 58 -7.26 -1.88 9.89
C PRO A 58 -8.75 -1.74 9.62
N ILE A 59 -9.35 -2.78 9.03
CA ILE A 59 -10.80 -2.86 8.80
C ILE A 59 -11.35 -4.15 9.39
N PHE A 60 -12.58 -4.09 9.87
CA PHE A 60 -13.31 -5.27 10.32
C PHE A 60 -14.00 -5.95 9.13
N LEU A 61 -14.29 -7.22 9.30
CA LEU A 61 -14.92 -8.02 8.27
C LEU A 61 -16.30 -7.46 7.86
N GLU A 62 -17.03 -6.94 8.83
CA GLU A 62 -18.35 -6.33 8.63
C GLU A 62 -18.28 -5.05 7.80
N ASP A 63 -17.18 -4.30 7.90
CA ASP A 63 -16.97 -3.06 7.12
C ASP A 63 -16.88 -3.33 5.62
N THR A 64 -16.57 -4.58 5.23
CA THR A 64 -16.46 -4.97 3.81
C THR A 64 -17.79 -5.31 3.14
N LEU A 65 -18.86 -5.43 3.91
CA LEU A 65 -20.18 -5.77 3.37
C LEU A 65 -20.89 -4.57 2.72
N THR A 66 -20.59 -3.40 3.22
CA THR A 66 -21.23 -2.13 2.79
C THR A 66 -20.18 -1.08 2.51
N ASN A 67 -20.57 -0.06 1.75
CA ASN A 67 -19.71 1.12 1.59
C ASN A 67 -19.64 1.88 2.91
N THR A 68 -18.54 1.74 3.63
CA THR A 68 -18.33 2.35 4.95
C THR A 68 -17.35 3.51 4.84
N SER A 69 -17.57 4.58 5.61
CA SER A 69 -16.60 5.67 5.75
C SER A 69 -15.87 5.53 7.07
N LYS A 70 -14.55 5.52 7.02
CA LYS A 70 -13.70 5.37 8.20
C LYS A 70 -12.73 6.53 8.33
N THR A 71 -12.57 7.04 9.53
CA THR A 71 -11.63 8.11 9.83
C THR A 71 -10.28 7.51 10.18
N ILE A 72 -9.24 7.95 9.47
CA ILE A 72 -7.86 7.55 9.74
C ILE A 72 -7.03 8.75 10.19
N SER A 73 -6.08 8.51 11.08
CA SER A 73 -5.06 9.47 11.47
C SER A 73 -3.71 8.94 11.06
N TYR A 74 -2.91 9.77 10.39
CA TYR A 74 -1.57 9.41 9.93
C TYR A 74 -0.62 10.58 10.13
N SER A 75 0.66 10.27 10.24
CA SER A 75 1.72 11.24 10.49
C SER A 75 2.41 11.63 9.19
N LEU A 76 2.54 12.93 8.95
CA LEU A 76 3.21 13.51 7.79
C LEU A 76 4.49 14.21 8.22
N PRO A 77 5.66 13.85 7.68
CA PRO A 77 6.86 14.65 7.83
C PRO A 77 6.72 15.96 7.04
N GLN A 78 6.73 17.09 7.72
CA GLN A 78 6.75 18.40 7.12
C GLN A 78 8.08 19.10 7.42
N ARG A 79 8.74 19.62 6.38
CA ARG A 79 9.93 20.44 6.53
C ARG A 79 9.55 21.85 6.92
N HIS A 80 10.19 22.37 7.97
CA HIS A 80 10.10 23.76 8.36
C HIS A 80 11.04 24.63 7.54
N ALA A 81 10.67 25.90 7.34
CA ALA A 81 11.51 26.90 6.66
C ALA A 81 12.90 27.09 7.32
N ARG A 82 13.05 26.70 8.59
CA ARG A 82 14.32 26.75 9.35
C ARG A 82 15.12 25.45 9.32
N GLY A 83 14.81 24.50 8.42
CA GLY A 83 15.60 23.27 8.19
C GLY A 83 15.30 22.07 9.10
N GLY A 84 14.24 22.11 9.92
CA GLY A 84 13.79 20.98 10.74
C GLY A 84 12.67 20.17 10.07
N VAL A 85 12.54 18.88 10.42
CA VAL A 85 11.40 18.04 10.05
C VAL A 85 10.48 17.89 11.27
N ARG A 86 9.23 18.27 11.13
CA ARG A 86 8.21 18.07 12.15
C ARG A 86 7.13 17.11 11.62
N ASN A 87 6.76 16.14 12.41
CA ASN A 87 5.63 15.27 12.09
C ASN A 87 4.32 15.98 12.44
N ILE A 88 3.43 16.09 11.48
CA ILE A 88 2.08 16.60 11.66
C ILE A 88 1.09 15.46 11.55
N ASN A 89 0.26 15.28 12.56
CA ASN A 89 -0.84 14.33 12.51
C ASN A 89 -1.97 14.93 11.67
N LYS A 90 -2.40 14.17 10.68
CA LYS A 90 -3.51 14.53 9.80
C LYS A 90 -4.60 13.49 9.91
N THR A 91 -5.83 13.95 10.00
CA THR A 91 -7.02 13.09 10.06
C THR A 91 -7.78 13.22 8.75
N LEU A 92 -8.19 12.10 8.19
CA LEU A 92 -8.90 12.03 6.92
C LEU A 92 -10.04 11.03 6.99
N ASN A 93 -11.17 11.39 6.39
CA ASN A 93 -12.31 10.51 6.26
C ASN A 93 -12.25 9.80 4.90
N VAL A 94 -12.14 8.46 4.91
CA VAL A 94 -11.93 7.64 3.73
C VAL A 94 -13.14 6.74 3.50
N LYS A 95 -13.65 6.73 2.29
CA LYS A 95 -14.68 5.78 1.87
C LYS A 95 -14.03 4.46 1.48
N ILE A 96 -14.44 3.40 2.13
CA ILE A 96 -14.04 2.02 1.84
C ILE A 96 -15.13 1.43 0.96
N PRO A 97 -14.82 1.01 -0.28
CA PRO A 97 -15.80 0.33 -1.12
C PRO A 97 -16.12 -1.06 -0.56
N ALA A 98 -17.35 -1.52 -0.78
CA ALA A 98 -17.71 -2.90 -0.46
C ALA A 98 -16.86 -3.89 -1.27
N GLY A 99 -16.49 -5.00 -0.64
CA GLY A 99 -15.74 -6.06 -1.29
C GLY A 99 -14.23 -5.84 -1.38
N VAL A 100 -13.70 -4.88 -0.61
CA VAL A 100 -12.24 -4.72 -0.51
C VAL A 100 -11.60 -5.98 0.10
N ALA A 101 -10.47 -6.41 -0.47
CA ALA A 101 -9.72 -7.56 0.00
C ALA A 101 -8.56 -7.15 0.93
N ASP A 102 -8.08 -8.11 1.75
CA ASP A 102 -6.87 -7.90 2.54
C ASP A 102 -5.66 -7.63 1.63
N GLY A 103 -4.82 -6.67 2.02
CA GLY A 103 -3.67 -6.25 1.23
C GLY A 103 -3.98 -5.31 0.06
N GLU A 104 -5.22 -5.02 -0.24
CA GLU A 104 -5.59 -4.06 -1.29
C GLU A 104 -5.15 -2.65 -0.93
N ARG A 105 -4.77 -1.85 -1.96
CA ARG A 105 -4.28 -0.49 -1.79
C ARG A 105 -5.29 0.53 -2.30
N ILE A 106 -5.65 1.49 -1.45
CA ILE A 106 -6.46 2.65 -1.81
C ILE A 106 -5.55 3.86 -1.94
N ARG A 107 -5.51 4.49 -3.13
CA ARG A 107 -4.73 5.69 -3.38
C ARG A 107 -5.55 6.94 -3.13
N LEU A 108 -5.03 7.83 -2.29
CA LEU A 108 -5.59 9.15 -2.02
C LEU A 108 -4.64 10.21 -2.56
N LYS A 109 -5.02 10.81 -3.70
CA LYS A 109 -4.18 11.79 -4.40
C LYS A 109 -3.93 13.04 -3.56
N GLY A 110 -2.69 13.53 -3.56
CA GLY A 110 -2.30 14.78 -2.91
C GLY A 110 -2.38 14.77 -1.38
N GLN A 111 -2.51 13.60 -0.75
CA GLN A 111 -2.57 13.46 0.71
C GLN A 111 -1.22 13.03 1.34
N GLY A 112 -0.18 12.90 0.54
CA GLY A 112 1.18 12.63 0.96
C GLY A 112 1.97 13.86 1.40
N GLY A 113 3.30 13.76 1.42
CA GLY A 113 4.24 14.81 1.79
C GLY A 113 4.14 16.06 0.91
N GLN A 114 4.60 17.17 1.43
CA GLN A 114 4.64 18.43 0.68
C GLN A 114 5.78 18.41 -0.35
N GLY A 115 5.53 18.87 -1.58
CA GLY A 115 6.55 19.06 -2.59
C GLY A 115 7.48 20.23 -2.24
N THR A 116 8.65 20.28 -2.87
CA THR A 116 9.62 21.36 -2.76
C THR A 116 9.62 22.19 -4.04
N GLY A 117 10.00 23.48 -3.96
CA GLY A 117 10.05 24.37 -5.12
C GLY A 117 8.70 24.57 -5.82
N GLY A 118 7.58 24.54 -5.10
CA GLY A 118 6.24 24.63 -5.70
C GLY A 118 5.73 23.33 -6.33
N GLY A 119 6.44 22.21 -6.15
CA GLY A 119 6.05 20.90 -6.65
C GLY A 119 4.76 20.35 -6.01
N PRO A 120 4.03 19.46 -6.69
CA PRO A 120 2.79 18.89 -6.18
C PRO A 120 3.05 18.02 -4.93
N ARG A 121 2.02 17.88 -4.12
CA ARG A 121 2.06 16.94 -2.99
C ARG A 121 2.17 15.50 -3.48
N GLY A 122 2.78 14.64 -2.66
CA GLY A 122 2.74 13.20 -2.84
C GLY A 122 1.35 12.62 -2.58
N ASP A 123 1.21 11.33 -2.74
CA ASP A 123 -0.03 10.60 -2.53
C ASP A 123 0.04 9.79 -1.23
N LEU A 124 -1.12 9.48 -0.67
CA LEU A 124 -1.24 8.55 0.45
C LEU A 124 -1.80 7.21 -0.07
N TYR A 125 -1.09 6.14 0.20
CA TYR A 125 -1.51 4.78 -0.08
C TYR A 125 -1.94 4.12 1.22
N LEU A 126 -3.20 3.73 1.28
CA LEU A 126 -3.76 2.98 2.38
C LEU A 126 -3.76 1.50 2.02
N ARG A 127 -3.00 0.72 2.76
CA ARG A 127 -3.01 -0.74 2.62
C ARG A 127 -4.04 -1.31 3.58
N ILE A 128 -5.05 -1.95 3.02
CA ILE A 128 -6.11 -2.60 3.80
C ILE A 128 -5.51 -3.76 4.59
N ARG A 129 -5.79 -3.80 5.88
CA ARG A 129 -5.46 -4.91 6.76
C ARG A 129 -6.73 -5.40 7.44
N MET A 130 -7.18 -6.59 7.06
CA MET A 130 -8.31 -7.20 7.75
C MET A 130 -7.91 -7.60 9.16
N VAL A 131 -8.71 -7.15 10.12
CA VAL A 131 -8.57 -7.59 11.53
C VAL A 131 -9.11 -9.02 11.61
N PRO A 132 -8.36 -9.97 12.22
CA PRO A 132 -8.86 -11.32 12.41
C PRO A 132 -10.21 -11.33 13.13
N HIS A 133 -11.16 -12.08 12.59
CA HIS A 133 -12.48 -12.21 13.18
C HIS A 133 -12.56 -13.43 14.09
N PRO A 134 -13.21 -13.37 15.27
CA PRO A 134 -13.20 -14.47 16.24
C PRO A 134 -13.92 -15.75 15.76
N LEU A 135 -14.83 -15.62 14.80
CA LEU A 135 -15.65 -16.74 14.31
C LEU A 135 -15.34 -17.18 12.88
N PHE A 136 -14.75 -16.28 12.09
CA PHE A 136 -14.56 -16.52 10.65
C PHE A 136 -13.09 -16.40 10.27
N ASP A 137 -12.60 -17.39 9.56
CA ASP A 137 -11.38 -17.29 8.78
C ASP A 137 -11.71 -16.86 7.36
N VAL A 138 -10.82 -16.08 6.75
CA VAL A 138 -11.01 -15.51 5.41
C VAL A 138 -10.08 -16.20 4.42
N GLU A 139 -10.65 -16.88 3.44
CA GLU A 139 -9.91 -17.40 2.28
C GLU A 139 -10.34 -16.64 1.02
N ALA A 140 -9.54 -15.67 0.60
CA ALA A 140 -9.88 -14.77 -0.51
C ALA A 140 -11.20 -14.03 -0.29
N HIS A 141 -12.30 -14.49 -0.88
CA HIS A 141 -13.65 -13.93 -0.70
C HIS A 141 -14.60 -14.90 0.00
N ASN A 142 -14.12 -16.06 0.38
CA ASN A 142 -14.88 -17.05 1.12
C ASN A 142 -14.62 -16.90 2.62
N LEU A 143 -15.60 -17.30 3.38
CA LEU A 143 -15.50 -17.37 4.84
C LEU A 143 -15.50 -18.83 5.27
N ILE A 144 -14.70 -19.13 6.25
CA ILE A 144 -14.67 -20.44 6.90
C ILE A 144 -15.12 -20.26 8.32
N ILE A 145 -16.06 -21.11 8.75
CA ILE A 145 -16.49 -21.19 10.14
C ILE A 145 -16.42 -22.64 10.60
N THR A 146 -15.77 -22.86 11.73
CA THR A 146 -15.74 -24.17 12.36
C THR A 146 -16.89 -24.30 13.35
N VAL A 147 -17.78 -25.26 13.09
CA VAL A 147 -18.94 -25.53 13.93
C VAL A 147 -18.69 -26.80 14.74
N PRO A 148 -18.60 -26.70 16.07
CA PRO A 148 -18.49 -27.90 16.91
C PRO A 148 -19.84 -28.67 16.93
N LEU A 149 -19.78 -29.98 16.72
CA LEU A 149 -20.92 -30.88 16.78
C LEU A 149 -20.66 -31.96 17.80
N ALA A 150 -21.73 -32.38 18.49
CA ALA A 150 -21.67 -33.60 19.30
C ALA A 150 -21.62 -34.84 18.40
N PRO A 151 -20.96 -35.94 18.80
CA PRO A 151 -20.85 -37.17 17.99
C PRO A 151 -22.19 -37.74 17.52
N TRP A 152 -23.21 -37.69 18.37
CA TRP A 152 -24.56 -38.16 18.03
C TRP A 152 -25.26 -37.25 17.02
N GLU A 153 -25.02 -35.94 17.05
CA GLU A 153 -25.57 -35.00 16.06
C GLU A 153 -24.94 -35.24 14.67
N ALA A 154 -23.64 -35.52 14.63
CA ALA A 154 -22.96 -35.88 13.40
C ALA A 154 -23.43 -37.25 12.84
N ALA A 155 -23.68 -38.23 13.71
CA ALA A 155 -24.14 -39.56 13.31
C ALA A 155 -25.57 -39.56 12.81
N LEU A 156 -26.48 -38.90 13.50
CA LEU A 156 -27.92 -38.92 13.20
C LEU A 156 -28.33 -37.79 12.22
N GLY A 157 -27.47 -36.79 12.05
CA GLY A 157 -27.83 -35.58 11.37
C GLY A 157 -28.57 -34.58 12.27
N THR A 158 -28.39 -33.31 12.05
CA THR A 158 -29.03 -32.28 12.86
C THR A 158 -29.26 -31.02 12.05
N SER A 159 -30.02 -30.10 12.61
CA SER A 159 -30.23 -28.79 12.03
C SER A 159 -29.90 -27.75 13.07
N LEU A 160 -28.92 -26.90 12.78
CA LEU A 160 -28.42 -25.89 13.70
C LEU A 160 -28.40 -24.50 13.07
N GLU A 161 -28.39 -23.49 13.92
CA GLU A 161 -28.24 -22.11 13.48
C GLU A 161 -26.77 -21.73 13.42
N VAL A 162 -26.30 -21.34 12.24
CA VAL A 162 -24.95 -20.88 11.99
C VAL A 162 -24.96 -19.37 11.83
N PRO A 163 -24.11 -18.63 12.56
CA PRO A 163 -23.95 -17.19 12.35
C PRO A 163 -23.35 -16.92 10.98
N THR A 164 -23.79 -15.85 10.35
CA THR A 164 -23.21 -15.30 9.12
C THR A 164 -23.05 -13.80 9.30
N LEU A 165 -22.29 -13.14 8.46
CA LEU A 165 -22.13 -11.68 8.51
C LEU A 165 -23.45 -10.91 8.32
N SER A 166 -24.46 -11.54 7.73
CA SER A 166 -25.78 -10.91 7.48
C SER A 166 -26.88 -11.43 8.41
N GLY A 167 -26.52 -12.16 9.46
CA GLY A 167 -27.49 -12.75 10.41
C GLY A 167 -27.30 -14.26 10.55
N LYS A 168 -28.22 -14.93 11.24
CA LYS A 168 -28.16 -16.40 11.44
C LYS A 168 -28.91 -17.11 10.31
N ILE A 169 -28.42 -18.28 9.94
CA ILE A 169 -29.07 -19.17 8.99
C ILE A 169 -29.18 -20.58 9.57
N LYS A 170 -30.21 -21.27 9.17
CA LYS A 170 -30.41 -22.69 9.53
C LYS A 170 -29.61 -23.55 8.56
N LEU A 171 -28.69 -24.36 9.09
CA LEU A 171 -27.89 -25.30 8.33
C LEU A 171 -28.29 -26.72 8.72
N THR A 172 -28.57 -27.57 7.74
CA THR A 172 -28.84 -28.98 7.96
C THR A 172 -27.57 -29.78 7.74
N ILE A 173 -27.17 -30.49 8.76
CA ILE A 173 -26.01 -31.41 8.76
C ILE A 173 -26.54 -32.80 8.38
N PRO A 174 -26.02 -33.42 7.30
CA PRO A 174 -26.43 -34.76 6.93
C PRO A 174 -25.99 -35.77 7.96
N ALA A 175 -26.75 -36.88 8.07
CA ALA A 175 -26.35 -38.01 8.90
C ALA A 175 -25.02 -38.61 8.41
N ASN A 176 -24.25 -39.19 9.33
CA ASN A 176 -22.91 -39.74 9.08
C ASN A 176 -21.89 -38.70 8.61
N SER A 177 -22.04 -37.44 9.03
CA SER A 177 -21.04 -36.41 8.81
C SER A 177 -19.77 -36.68 9.62
N GLN A 178 -18.61 -36.41 9.04
CA GLN A 178 -17.30 -36.64 9.65
C GLN A 178 -16.60 -35.32 10.03
N THR A 179 -15.70 -35.41 10.99
CA THR A 179 -14.85 -34.27 11.38
C THR A 179 -14.06 -33.76 10.19
N GLY A 180 -14.04 -32.43 10.01
CA GLY A 180 -13.34 -31.77 8.89
C GLY A 180 -14.11 -31.78 7.57
N GLN A 181 -15.33 -32.34 7.54
CA GLN A 181 -16.19 -32.25 6.36
C GLN A 181 -16.64 -30.82 6.13
N ARG A 182 -16.44 -30.33 4.89
CA ARG A 182 -16.82 -28.96 4.50
C ARG A 182 -18.21 -28.95 3.89
N LEU A 183 -19.09 -28.12 4.43
CA LEU A 183 -20.42 -27.83 3.90
C LEU A 183 -20.44 -26.42 3.33
N ARG A 184 -20.92 -26.29 2.10
CA ARG A 184 -20.94 -25.01 1.38
C ARG A 184 -22.27 -24.28 1.54
N ILE A 185 -22.23 -23.06 1.98
CA ILE A 185 -23.37 -22.13 2.01
C ILE A 185 -23.15 -21.05 0.96
N LYS A 186 -23.85 -21.17 -0.15
CA LYS A 186 -23.66 -20.34 -1.33
C LYS A 186 -24.04 -18.88 -1.09
N GLY A 187 -23.20 -17.95 -1.56
CA GLY A 187 -23.50 -16.52 -1.60
C GLY A 187 -23.58 -15.83 -0.24
N LYS A 188 -22.97 -16.39 0.81
CA LYS A 188 -22.94 -15.80 2.16
C LYS A 188 -21.55 -15.34 2.59
N GLY A 189 -20.56 -15.45 1.73
CA GLY A 189 -19.22 -14.92 1.93
C GLY A 189 -19.11 -13.42 1.66
N LEU A 190 -17.88 -12.96 1.44
CA LEU A 190 -17.59 -11.54 1.18
C LEU A 190 -18.10 -11.08 -0.18
N VAL A 191 -18.38 -9.80 -0.27
CA VAL A 191 -18.75 -9.15 -1.53
C VAL A 191 -17.54 -9.12 -2.47
N ARG A 192 -17.74 -9.35 -3.74
CA ARG A 192 -16.76 -9.16 -4.81
C ARG A 192 -17.45 -8.51 -6.02
N LYS A 193 -16.66 -8.09 -7.02
CA LYS A 193 -17.18 -7.41 -8.22
C LYS A 193 -18.26 -8.22 -8.96
N ASP A 194 -18.12 -9.54 -8.98
CA ASP A 194 -18.99 -10.46 -9.73
C ASP A 194 -20.01 -11.20 -8.84
N GLY A 195 -20.24 -10.75 -7.60
CA GLY A 195 -21.20 -11.37 -6.71
C GLY A 195 -20.71 -11.49 -5.27
N ARG A 196 -21.02 -12.59 -4.62
CA ARG A 196 -20.56 -12.90 -3.25
C ARG A 196 -19.82 -14.24 -3.23
N GLY A 197 -18.84 -14.34 -2.36
CA GLY A 197 -18.21 -15.61 -1.99
C GLY A 197 -19.17 -16.51 -1.21
N ASP A 198 -18.65 -17.64 -0.75
CA ASP A 198 -19.41 -18.65 -0.03
C ASP A 198 -18.92 -18.76 1.43
N ILE A 199 -19.68 -19.45 2.27
CA ILE A 199 -19.23 -19.89 3.59
C ILE A 199 -19.03 -21.41 3.52
N TYR A 200 -17.94 -21.87 4.13
CA TYR A 200 -17.60 -23.27 4.29
C TYR A 200 -17.50 -23.64 5.75
#